data_d0e5f35da086b66ab741b1e9938bf66f
#
_entry.id   d0e5f35da086b66ab741b1e9938bf66f
#
_cell.length_a   1.000
_cell.length_b   1.000
_cell.length_c   1.000
_cell.angle_alpha   90.00
_cell.angle_beta   90.00
_cell.angle_gamma   90.00
#
_symmetry.space_group_name_H-M   'P 1'
#
loop_
_entity.id
_entity.type
_entity.pdbx_description
1 polymer ?
#
loop_
_entity_poly.entity_id
_entity_poly.type
_entity_poly.pdbx_seq_one_letter_code
_entity_poly.pdbx_strand_id
1 'polypeptide(L)'
;MLTGLILTDTQRLASLLSSDQNKIKEVIASYVASCDSYIDWQIVDVSDEIYADIDQTNWWAYIQVLDDYYIGLGLQDRRYCPLFIIGGDDIVPMPTIRNPLYTVGREYLYSDMAYCFDSPNIRLEDFVSQKPRFAVGRLPLTKDWSIDGLIAYLNDCVEFA
;
A
#
# COMPACT_ATOMS: atom_id res chain seq x y z
N MET A 1 10.96 18.43 -0.67
CA MET A 1 10.81 17.09 -0.10
C MET A 1 9.66 16.42 -0.84
N LEU A 2 9.80 15.18 -1.26
CA LEU A 2 8.74 14.39 -1.88
C LEU A 2 7.86 13.80 -0.78
N THR A 3 6.53 13.85 -0.91
CA THR A 3 5.63 13.18 0.03
C THR A 3 5.37 11.77 -0.45
N GLY A 4 5.54 10.77 0.41
CA GLY A 4 5.21 9.37 0.18
C GLY A 4 4.09 8.90 1.10
N LEU A 5 3.36 7.86 0.71
CA LEU A 5 2.32 7.24 1.52
C LEU A 5 2.70 5.80 1.87
N ILE A 6 2.46 5.41 3.11
CA ILE A 6 2.50 4.02 3.56
C ILE A 6 1.07 3.57 3.80
N LEU A 7 0.60 2.59 3.04
CA LEU A 7 -0.73 1.99 3.20
C LEU A 7 -0.61 0.67 3.97
N THR A 8 -1.39 0.52 5.02
CA THR A 8 -1.39 -0.70 5.83
C THR A 8 -2.70 -0.85 6.62
N ASP A 9 -2.87 -2.00 7.26
CA ASP A 9 -3.86 -2.28 8.30
C ASP A 9 -3.12 -2.88 9.50
N THR A 10 -2.81 -2.05 10.49
CA THR A 10 -2.00 -2.49 11.63
C THR A 10 -2.72 -3.50 12.52
N GLN A 11 -4.06 -3.49 12.57
CA GLN A 11 -4.83 -4.47 13.34
C GLN A 11 -4.74 -5.87 12.69
N ARG A 12 -4.89 -5.95 11.38
CA ARG A 12 -4.74 -7.22 10.64
C ARG A 12 -3.30 -7.72 10.66
N LEU A 13 -2.33 -6.80 10.53
CA LEU A 13 -0.90 -7.15 10.68
C LEU A 13 -0.59 -7.70 12.06
N ALA A 14 -1.12 -7.10 13.12
CA ALA A 14 -0.94 -7.59 14.48
C ALA A 14 -1.48 -9.02 14.63
N SER A 15 -2.66 -9.29 14.07
CA SER A 15 -3.25 -10.63 14.06
C SER A 15 -2.40 -11.62 13.25
N LEU A 16 -1.92 -11.22 12.07
CA LEU A 16 -1.08 -12.06 11.19
C LEU A 16 0.25 -12.44 11.84
N LEU A 17 0.92 -11.45 12.47
CA LEU A 17 2.25 -11.62 13.07
C LEU A 17 2.19 -12.07 14.54
N SER A 18 0.99 -12.36 15.09
CA SER A 18 0.77 -12.72 16.49
C SER A 18 1.43 -11.70 17.46
N SER A 19 1.23 -10.42 17.18
CA SER A 19 1.85 -9.30 17.89
C SER A 19 0.78 -8.32 18.38
N ASP A 20 1.18 -7.35 19.18
CA ASP A 20 0.35 -6.23 19.62
C ASP A 20 0.28 -5.15 18.53
N GLN A 21 -0.91 -4.56 18.32
CA GLN A 21 -1.10 -3.51 17.32
C GLN A 21 -0.26 -2.27 17.56
N ASN A 22 -0.09 -1.86 18.83
CA ASN A 22 0.73 -0.69 19.16
C ASN A 22 2.18 -0.94 18.80
N LYS A 23 2.67 -2.18 19.02
CA LYS A 23 4.03 -2.56 18.61
C LYS A 23 4.20 -2.47 17.08
N ILE A 24 3.20 -2.89 16.29
CA ILE A 24 3.23 -2.71 14.83
C ILE A 24 3.29 -1.23 14.46
N LYS A 25 2.45 -0.40 15.07
CA LYS A 25 2.45 1.06 14.86
C LYS A 25 3.81 1.69 15.19
N GLU A 26 4.41 1.30 16.32
CA GLU A 26 5.74 1.76 16.72
C GLU A 26 6.83 1.36 15.73
N VAL A 27 6.80 0.13 15.23
CA VAL A 27 7.76 -0.37 14.22
C VAL A 27 7.68 0.45 12.94
N ILE A 28 6.46 0.67 12.41
CA ILE A 28 6.27 1.45 11.19
C ILE A 28 6.66 2.92 11.41
N ALA A 29 6.29 3.51 12.55
CA ALA A 29 6.68 4.87 12.90
C ALA A 29 8.20 5.03 13.03
N SER A 30 8.89 4.04 13.61
CA SER A 30 10.35 4.02 13.73
C SER A 30 11.02 3.94 12.36
N TYR A 31 10.48 3.12 11.45
CA TYR A 31 10.93 3.07 10.06
C TYR A 31 10.80 4.45 9.39
N VAL A 32 9.62 5.08 9.47
CA VAL A 32 9.38 6.42 8.92
C VAL A 32 10.37 7.45 9.48
N ALA A 33 10.60 7.42 10.80
CA ALA A 33 11.54 8.35 11.46
C ALA A 33 13.00 8.12 11.04
N SER A 34 13.34 6.90 10.59
CA SER A 34 14.68 6.52 10.17
C SER A 34 14.91 6.71 8.65
N CYS A 35 13.83 6.82 7.86
CA CYS A 35 13.92 7.15 6.45
C CYS A 35 14.46 8.57 6.29
N ASP A 36 15.49 8.71 5.49
CA ASP A 36 16.20 9.96 5.32
C ASP A 36 15.32 11.02 4.62
N SER A 37 15.82 12.24 4.66
CA SER A 37 15.22 13.53 4.33
C SER A 37 14.63 13.72 2.92
N TYR A 38 14.65 12.72 2.06
CA TYR A 38 14.16 12.84 0.68
C TYR A 38 12.66 12.63 0.52
N ILE A 39 12.07 11.76 1.35
CA ILE A 39 10.64 11.44 1.31
C ILE A 39 10.04 11.67 2.70
N ASP A 40 9.03 12.54 2.75
CA ASP A 40 8.17 12.74 3.92
C ASP A 40 7.07 11.68 3.88
N TRP A 41 7.27 10.58 4.59
CA TRP A 41 6.32 9.47 4.63
C TRP A 41 5.15 9.77 5.56
N GLN A 42 3.93 9.61 5.03
CA GLN A 42 2.69 9.69 5.77
C GLN A 42 2.06 8.29 5.87
N ILE A 43 1.61 7.91 7.07
CA ILE A 43 1.02 6.59 7.30
C ILE A 43 -0.49 6.68 7.12
N VAL A 44 -1.04 5.83 6.25
CA VAL A 44 -2.47 5.62 6.04
C VAL A 44 -2.79 4.23 6.61
N ASP A 45 -3.23 4.19 7.86
CA ASP A 45 -3.62 2.97 8.56
C ASP A 45 -5.14 2.80 8.47
N VAL A 46 -5.61 1.86 7.67
CA VAL A 46 -7.05 1.64 7.48
C VAL A 46 -7.74 1.01 8.69
N SER A 47 -6.98 0.63 9.73
CA SER A 47 -7.54 0.22 11.03
C SER A 47 -7.95 1.41 11.92
N ASP A 48 -7.64 2.64 11.54
CA ASP A 48 -8.04 3.82 12.30
C ASP A 48 -9.55 4.06 12.19
N GLU A 49 -10.14 4.61 13.26
CA GLU A 49 -11.60 4.79 13.40
C GLU A 49 -12.24 5.57 12.24
N ILE A 50 -11.50 6.47 11.61
CA ILE A 50 -12.00 7.25 10.46
C ILE A 50 -12.30 6.38 9.23
N TYR A 51 -11.78 5.15 9.19
CA TYR A 51 -11.97 4.17 8.12
C TYR A 51 -12.80 2.96 8.56
N ALA A 52 -13.51 3.04 9.69
CA ALA A 52 -14.27 1.90 10.26
C ALA A 52 -15.30 1.29 9.31
N ASP A 53 -15.83 2.09 8.39
CA ASP A 53 -16.86 1.66 7.42
C ASP A 53 -16.26 1.16 6.09
N ILE A 54 -14.94 1.07 5.96
CA ILE A 54 -14.30 0.60 4.72
C ILE A 54 -14.59 -0.89 4.49
N ASP A 55 -14.97 -1.25 3.28
CA ASP A 55 -15.04 -2.66 2.88
C ASP A 55 -13.61 -3.21 2.69
N GLN A 56 -13.12 -3.87 3.71
CA GLN A 56 -11.76 -4.42 3.79
C GLN A 56 -11.49 -5.56 2.78
N THR A 57 -12.49 -6.02 2.04
CA THR A 57 -12.33 -7.00 0.97
C THR A 57 -12.27 -6.36 -0.42
N ASN A 58 -12.60 -5.08 -0.49
CA ASN A 58 -12.69 -4.34 -1.73
C ASN A 58 -11.48 -3.43 -1.93
N TRP A 59 -10.54 -3.83 -2.77
CA TRP A 59 -9.35 -3.03 -3.08
C TRP A 59 -9.66 -1.61 -3.59
N TRP A 60 -10.82 -1.41 -4.25
CA TRP A 60 -11.23 -0.09 -4.71
C TRP A 60 -11.53 0.88 -3.56
N ALA A 61 -12.06 0.37 -2.44
CA ALA A 61 -12.28 1.19 -1.25
C ALA A 61 -10.95 1.74 -0.68
N TYR A 62 -9.87 0.95 -0.76
CA TYR A 62 -8.53 1.42 -0.36
C TYR A 62 -7.98 2.50 -1.30
N ILE A 63 -8.26 2.42 -2.59
CA ILE A 63 -7.90 3.51 -3.53
C ILE A 63 -8.64 4.79 -3.18
N GLN A 64 -9.93 4.72 -2.83
CA GLN A 64 -10.69 5.90 -2.40
C GLN A 64 -10.09 6.52 -1.13
N VAL A 65 -9.70 5.72 -0.15
CA VAL A 65 -9.00 6.21 1.05
C VAL A 65 -7.70 6.92 0.68
N LEU A 66 -6.90 6.34 -0.20
CA LEU A 66 -5.65 6.97 -0.67
C LEU A 66 -5.91 8.28 -1.41
N ASP A 67 -6.97 8.34 -2.22
CA ASP A 67 -7.37 9.53 -2.95
C ASP A 67 -7.80 10.66 -2.00
N ASP A 68 -8.66 10.36 -1.05
CA ASP A 68 -9.13 11.33 -0.06
C ASP A 68 -7.96 11.86 0.78
N TYR A 69 -7.04 10.97 1.19
CA TYR A 69 -5.86 11.35 1.93
C TYR A 69 -4.91 12.22 1.10
N TYR A 70 -4.66 11.84 -0.15
CA TYR A 70 -3.83 12.55 -1.11
C TYR A 70 -4.36 13.96 -1.41
N ILE A 71 -5.68 14.08 -1.58
CA ILE A 71 -6.38 15.35 -1.77
C ILE A 71 -6.27 16.21 -0.51
N GLY A 72 -6.48 15.61 0.66
CA GLY A 72 -6.37 16.29 1.96
C GLY A 72 -4.97 16.88 2.22
N LEU A 73 -3.92 16.26 1.68
CA LEU A 73 -2.56 16.79 1.74
C LEU A 73 -2.26 17.86 0.67
N GLY A 74 -3.20 18.19 -0.22
CA GLY A 74 -2.99 19.18 -1.28
C GLY A 74 -2.01 18.71 -2.37
N LEU A 75 -1.96 17.42 -2.63
CA LEU A 75 -0.98 16.81 -3.55
C LEU A 75 -1.48 16.66 -5.00
N GLN A 76 -2.70 17.13 -5.32
CA GLN A 76 -3.38 16.90 -6.61
C GLN A 76 -2.55 17.28 -7.85
N ASP A 77 -1.70 18.30 -7.71
CA ASP A 77 -0.85 18.79 -8.80
C ASP A 77 0.50 18.08 -8.88
N ARG A 78 0.82 17.20 -7.93
CA ARG A 78 2.09 16.46 -7.92
C ARG A 78 1.96 15.19 -8.76
N ARG A 79 2.95 14.96 -9.63
CA ARG A 79 2.86 13.90 -10.66
C ARG A 79 3.21 12.50 -10.18
N TYR A 80 3.93 12.35 -9.07
CA TYR A 80 4.35 11.04 -8.56
C TYR A 80 4.42 11.12 -7.03
N CYS A 81 3.64 10.26 -6.39
CA CYS A 81 3.71 10.02 -4.96
C CYS A 81 4.17 8.56 -4.76
N PRO A 82 5.28 8.30 -4.09
CA PRO A 82 5.64 6.95 -3.69
C PRO A 82 4.54 6.37 -2.79
N LEU A 83 4.13 5.13 -3.07
CA LEU A 83 3.20 4.36 -2.26
C LEU A 83 3.87 3.07 -1.84
N PHE A 84 4.10 2.89 -0.56
CA PHE A 84 4.61 1.65 0.01
C PHE A 84 3.50 0.92 0.75
N ILE A 85 3.12 -0.26 0.25
CA ILE A 85 2.08 -1.10 0.86
C ILE A 85 2.77 -2.09 1.79
N ILE A 86 2.42 -2.06 3.07
CA ILE A 86 2.90 -3.03 4.06
C ILE A 86 1.78 -4.02 4.36
N GLY A 87 1.93 -5.25 3.85
CA GLY A 87 0.98 -6.35 3.99
C GLY A 87 0.72 -7.09 2.69
N GLY A 88 0.42 -8.38 2.81
CA GLY A 88 -0.05 -9.23 1.71
C GLY A 88 -1.52 -8.93 1.34
N ASP A 89 -2.09 -9.78 0.47
CA ASP A 89 -3.48 -9.67 0.03
C ASP A 89 -4.50 -9.78 1.18
N ASP A 90 -4.15 -10.53 2.22
CA ASP A 90 -4.97 -10.67 3.43
C ASP A 90 -5.02 -9.40 4.31
N ILE A 91 -4.12 -8.44 4.09
CA ILE A 91 -3.99 -7.20 4.85
C ILE A 91 -4.52 -6.02 4.04
N VAL A 92 -3.93 -5.81 2.87
CA VAL A 92 -4.34 -4.81 1.89
C VAL A 92 -4.69 -5.55 0.60
N PRO A 93 -5.98 -5.60 0.21
CA PRO A 93 -6.42 -6.40 -0.93
C PRO A 93 -5.62 -6.12 -2.20
N MET A 94 -5.24 -7.18 -2.91
CA MET A 94 -4.55 -7.04 -4.17
C MET A 94 -5.57 -6.90 -5.31
N PRO A 95 -5.51 -5.84 -6.10
CA PRO A 95 -6.41 -5.66 -7.23
C PRO A 95 -6.34 -6.79 -8.23
N THR A 96 -7.48 -7.09 -8.84
CA THR A 96 -7.57 -8.00 -9.97
C THR A 96 -7.78 -7.21 -11.26
N ILE A 97 -6.92 -7.42 -12.24
CA ILE A 97 -7.05 -6.83 -13.58
C ILE A 97 -7.35 -7.92 -14.61
N ARG A 98 -8.17 -7.58 -15.60
CA ARG A 98 -8.48 -8.52 -16.69
C ARG A 98 -7.23 -8.80 -17.51
N ASN A 99 -6.93 -10.09 -17.68
CA ASN A 99 -5.82 -10.53 -18.54
C ASN A 99 -6.15 -10.30 -20.02
N PRO A 100 -5.48 -9.40 -20.74
CA PRO A 100 -5.77 -9.10 -22.16
C PRO A 100 -5.37 -10.25 -23.07
N LEU A 101 -4.49 -11.14 -22.60
CA LEU A 101 -4.06 -12.32 -23.36
C LEU A 101 -4.86 -13.57 -22.99
N TYR A 102 -6.07 -13.38 -22.42
CA TYR A 102 -6.94 -14.48 -22.04
C TYR A 102 -7.43 -15.26 -23.27
N THR A 103 -6.61 -16.14 -23.76
CA THR A 103 -6.96 -17.25 -24.63
C THR A 103 -6.48 -18.58 -24.04
N VAL A 104 -5.48 -18.51 -23.17
CA VAL A 104 -4.90 -19.65 -22.44
C VAL A 104 -4.45 -19.16 -21.07
N GLY A 105 -5.02 -19.68 -19.98
CA GLY A 105 -4.59 -19.33 -18.63
C GLY A 105 -5.69 -18.70 -17.76
N ARG A 106 -5.30 -17.78 -16.86
CA ARG A 106 -6.23 -17.12 -15.94
C ARG A 106 -6.86 -15.88 -16.58
N GLU A 107 -8.16 -15.72 -16.42
CA GLU A 107 -8.90 -14.56 -16.91
C GLU A 107 -8.50 -13.26 -16.19
N TYR A 108 -8.13 -13.37 -14.92
CA TYR A 108 -7.74 -12.25 -14.07
C TYR A 108 -6.33 -12.45 -13.52
N LEU A 109 -5.60 -11.37 -13.41
CA LEU A 109 -4.28 -11.28 -12.79
C LEU A 109 -4.36 -10.42 -11.53
N TYR A 110 -3.66 -10.83 -10.49
CA TYR A 110 -3.44 -9.99 -9.30
C TYR A 110 -2.31 -9.01 -9.57
N SER A 111 -2.52 -7.73 -9.29
CA SER A 111 -1.49 -6.73 -9.53
C SER A 111 -1.72 -5.45 -8.73
N ASP A 112 -0.69 -4.99 -8.04
CA ASP A 112 -0.68 -3.69 -7.37
C ASP A 112 -0.68 -2.51 -8.35
N MET A 113 -0.48 -2.75 -9.64
CA MET A 113 -0.52 -1.69 -10.64
C MET A 113 -1.85 -0.93 -10.66
N ALA A 114 -2.95 -1.55 -10.22
CA ALA A 114 -4.23 -0.84 -10.11
C ALA A 114 -4.20 0.29 -9.07
N TYR A 115 -3.37 0.18 -8.03
CA TYR A 115 -3.14 1.27 -7.08
C TYR A 115 -2.44 2.48 -7.70
N CYS A 116 -1.78 2.31 -8.86
CA CYS A 116 -1.17 3.43 -9.56
C CYS A 116 -2.19 4.40 -10.18
N PHE A 117 -3.44 3.96 -10.34
CA PHE A 117 -4.47 4.67 -11.10
C PHE A 117 -5.75 4.82 -10.29
N ASP A 118 -6.53 5.84 -10.59
CA ASP A 118 -7.80 6.17 -9.94
C ASP A 118 -9.03 5.63 -10.71
N SER A 119 -8.95 4.42 -11.24
CA SER A 119 -10.05 3.80 -11.98
C SER A 119 -10.32 2.36 -11.52
N PRO A 120 -11.58 2.00 -11.21
CA PRO A 120 -11.92 0.62 -10.84
C PRO A 120 -11.91 -0.35 -12.02
N ASN A 121 -11.89 0.16 -13.26
CA ASN A 121 -11.97 -0.62 -14.49
C ASN A 121 -10.68 -0.54 -15.29
N ILE A 122 -9.55 -0.79 -14.63
CA ILE A 122 -8.24 -0.70 -15.28
C ILE A 122 -8.08 -1.85 -16.26
N ARG A 123 -7.75 -1.49 -17.51
CA ARG A 123 -7.33 -2.39 -18.56
C ARG A 123 -5.84 -2.21 -18.82
N LEU A 124 -5.20 -3.24 -19.38
CA LEU A 124 -3.77 -3.14 -19.67
C LEU A 124 -3.44 -1.98 -20.64
N GLU A 125 -4.34 -1.67 -21.55
CA GLU A 125 -4.25 -0.53 -22.46
C GLU A 125 -4.26 0.83 -21.75
N ASP A 126 -4.87 0.91 -20.57
CA ASP A 126 -4.92 2.14 -19.76
C ASP A 126 -3.53 2.48 -19.18
N PHE A 127 -2.69 1.47 -18.92
CA PHE A 127 -1.32 1.68 -18.45
C PHE A 127 -0.44 2.42 -19.44
N VAL A 128 -0.75 2.35 -20.73
CA VAL A 128 0.00 3.03 -21.77
C VAL A 128 -0.47 4.48 -21.96
N SER A 129 -1.75 4.76 -21.68
CA SER A 129 -2.39 6.04 -21.97
C SER A 129 -2.53 6.95 -20.75
N GLN A 130 -2.62 6.39 -19.55
CA GLN A 130 -2.82 7.16 -18.31
C GLN A 130 -1.48 7.39 -17.59
N LYS A 131 -1.35 8.55 -16.96
CA LYS A 131 -0.20 8.83 -16.09
C LYS A 131 -0.47 8.23 -14.72
N PRO A 132 0.42 7.40 -14.19
CA PRO A 132 0.26 6.87 -12.84
C PRO A 132 0.33 8.01 -11.82
N ARG A 133 -0.52 7.94 -10.79
CA ARG A 133 -0.52 8.84 -9.65
C ARG A 133 0.49 8.39 -8.60
N PHE A 134 0.56 7.09 -8.36
CA PHE A 134 1.44 6.48 -7.38
C PHE A 134 2.52 5.63 -8.04
N ALA A 135 3.73 5.67 -7.47
CA ALA A 135 4.78 4.68 -7.72
C ALA A 135 4.68 3.62 -6.60
N VAL A 136 4.16 2.45 -6.92
CA VAL A 136 3.76 1.45 -5.92
C VAL A 136 4.84 0.41 -5.69
N GLY A 137 5.17 0.16 -4.42
CA GLY A 137 5.91 -1.00 -3.95
C GLY A 137 5.13 -1.70 -2.83
N ARG A 138 5.25 -3.02 -2.72
CA ARG A 138 4.61 -3.81 -1.67
C ARG A 138 5.59 -4.70 -0.94
N LEU A 139 5.47 -4.74 0.39
CA LEU A 139 6.03 -5.77 1.24
C LEU A 139 4.96 -6.84 1.50
N PRO A 140 4.99 -7.98 0.80
CA PRO A 140 3.95 -8.99 0.86
C PRO A 140 4.14 -9.90 2.07
N LEU A 141 3.78 -9.42 3.25
CA LEU A 141 3.86 -10.19 4.49
C LEU A 141 2.87 -11.36 4.47
N THR A 142 3.34 -12.51 4.94
CA THR A 142 2.55 -13.74 5.07
C THR A 142 2.64 -14.26 6.51
N LYS A 143 1.85 -15.28 6.82
CA LYS A 143 1.84 -15.94 8.14
C LYS A 143 3.19 -16.53 8.60
N ASP A 144 4.13 -16.67 7.68
CA ASP A 144 5.47 -17.20 7.99
C ASP A 144 6.43 -16.11 8.49
N TRP A 145 6.00 -14.86 8.46
CA TRP A 145 6.76 -13.75 9.01
C TRP A 145 6.56 -13.61 10.52
N SER A 146 7.56 -13.09 11.20
CA SER A 146 7.49 -12.64 12.59
C SER A 146 7.63 -11.12 12.67
N ILE A 147 7.28 -10.57 13.83
CA ILE A 147 7.52 -9.14 14.07
C ILE A 147 9.01 -8.79 13.98
N ASP A 148 9.90 -9.68 14.45
CA ASP A 148 11.35 -9.46 14.36
C ASP A 148 11.83 -9.50 12.90
N GLY A 149 11.22 -10.35 12.06
CA GLY A 149 11.47 -10.37 10.62
C GLY A 149 11.05 -9.07 9.94
N LEU A 150 9.88 -8.52 10.32
CA LEU A 150 9.44 -7.21 9.83
C LEU A 150 10.41 -6.09 10.24
N ILE A 151 10.83 -6.07 11.50
CA ILE A 151 11.79 -5.08 12.01
C ILE A 151 13.11 -5.16 11.25
N ALA A 152 13.66 -6.36 11.09
CA ALA A 152 14.91 -6.57 10.36
C ALA A 152 14.81 -6.07 8.91
N TYR A 153 13.74 -6.44 8.21
CA TYR A 153 13.53 -6.00 6.82
C TYR A 153 13.42 -4.48 6.68
N LEU A 154 12.64 -3.83 7.54
CA LEU A 154 12.48 -2.37 7.48
C LEU A 154 13.79 -1.64 7.81
N ASN A 155 14.60 -2.17 8.74
CA ASN A 155 15.93 -1.63 9.04
C ASN A 155 16.87 -1.77 7.83
N ASP A 156 16.87 -2.93 7.17
CA ASP A 156 17.67 -3.14 5.95
C ASP A 156 17.27 -2.16 4.85
N CYS A 157 15.96 -1.86 4.70
CA CYS A 157 15.49 -0.85 3.74
C CYS A 157 16.05 0.56 4.01
N VAL A 158 16.28 0.92 5.29
CA VAL A 158 16.86 2.22 5.66
C VAL A 158 18.35 2.30 5.30
N GLU A 159 19.10 1.19 5.46
CA GLU A 159 20.54 1.15 5.16
C GLU A 159 20.86 1.32 3.66
N PHE A 160 19.89 1.02 2.79
CA PHE A 160 20.05 1.11 1.33
C PHE A 160 19.39 2.37 0.71
N ALA A 161 18.76 3.22 1.51
CA ALA A 161 18.11 4.45 1.05
C ALA A 161 19.06 5.66 1.14
#